data_1eba74294ef9bfea5f9b67c016ec0e4b
#
_entry.id   1eba74294ef9bfea5f9b67c016ec0e4b
#
_cell.length_a   1.000
_cell.length_b   1.000
_cell.length_c   1.000
_cell.angle_alpha   90.00
_cell.angle_beta   90.00
_cell.angle_gamma   90.00
#
_symmetry.space_group_name_H-M   'P 1'
#
loop_
_entity.id
_entity.type
_entity.pdbx_description
1 polymer ?
#
loop_
_entity_poly.entity_id
_entity_poly.type
_entity_poly.pdbx_seq_one_letter_code
_entity_poly.pdbx_strand_id
1 'polypeptide(L)'
;MATPGIPQHLRLEFVTPERAIVHEDVDEVGVPGEDGHFGVLPGHAPLLASLATGELWYRVKGEIKYAFVAGGFVEVVPDRVSVLAQVAERAEEIDTQRAEASKRRATDRIAKPSADVDFERARIAMMRAIARLQVSERSRRPRH
;
A
#
# COMPACT_ATOMS: atom_id res chain seq x y z
N MET A 1 -3.48 -31.71 25.47
CA MET A 1 -3.23 -31.14 24.15
C MET A 1 -3.05 -29.64 24.26
N ALA A 2 -1.94 -29.14 23.79
CA ALA A 2 -1.68 -27.71 23.86
C ALA A 2 -2.62 -26.94 22.96
N THR A 3 -3.23 -25.86 23.46
CA THR A 3 -3.95 -24.91 22.61
C THR A 3 -2.94 -24.31 21.62
N PRO A 4 -3.26 -24.28 20.33
CA PRO A 4 -2.35 -23.63 19.39
C PRO A 4 -2.14 -22.19 19.82
N GLY A 5 -0.91 -21.81 20.07
CA GLY A 5 -0.57 -20.44 20.42
C GLY A 5 -0.79 -19.51 19.25
N ILE A 6 -0.83 -18.20 19.57
CA ILE A 6 -0.81 -17.17 18.54
C ILE A 6 0.51 -17.30 17.77
N PRO A 7 0.50 -17.30 16.43
CA PRO A 7 1.73 -17.30 15.65
C PRO A 7 2.65 -16.14 16.08
N GLN A 8 3.95 -16.38 16.04
CA GLN A 8 4.91 -15.34 16.41
C GLN A 8 5.15 -14.32 15.30
N HIS A 9 4.89 -14.72 14.06
CA HIS A 9 5.11 -13.90 12.89
C HIS A 9 3.96 -14.04 11.91
N LEU A 10 3.86 -13.06 11.02
CA LEU A 10 2.99 -13.14 9.85
C LEU A 10 3.84 -13.39 8.63
N ARG A 11 3.39 -14.28 7.77
CA ARG A 11 4.00 -14.42 6.45
C ARG A 11 3.36 -13.37 5.55
N LEU A 12 4.14 -12.39 5.11
CA LEU A 12 3.66 -11.38 4.16
C LEU A 12 3.97 -11.82 2.74
N GLU A 13 2.93 -12.00 1.96
CA GLU A 13 3.02 -12.29 0.53
C GLU A 13 2.36 -11.13 -0.20
N PHE A 14 3.17 -10.28 -0.79
CA PHE A 14 2.74 -9.04 -1.42
C PHE A 14 3.15 -9.10 -2.88
N VAL A 15 2.16 -9.22 -3.78
CA VAL A 15 2.39 -9.45 -5.21
C VAL A 15 1.52 -8.54 -6.06
N THR A 16 1.99 -8.32 -7.29
CA THR A 16 1.20 -7.74 -8.38
C THR A 16 1.14 -8.76 -9.51
N PRO A 17 0.34 -8.53 -10.56
CA PRO A 17 0.34 -9.43 -11.71
C PRO A 17 1.71 -9.60 -12.37
N GLU A 18 2.59 -8.60 -12.27
CA GLU A 18 3.89 -8.61 -12.92
C GLU A 18 5.01 -9.21 -12.08
N ARG A 19 4.92 -9.10 -10.74
CA ARG A 19 6.05 -9.52 -9.88
C ARG A 19 5.67 -9.67 -8.43
N ALA A 20 6.52 -10.38 -7.70
CA ALA A 20 6.46 -10.40 -6.24
C ALA A 20 7.17 -9.15 -5.70
N ILE A 21 6.54 -8.47 -4.75
CA ILE A 21 7.09 -7.28 -4.10
C ILE A 21 7.79 -7.67 -2.79
N VAL A 22 7.09 -8.44 -1.95
CA VAL A 22 7.62 -8.90 -0.66
C VAL A 22 7.19 -10.35 -0.44
N HIS A 23 8.09 -11.14 0.13
CA HIS A 23 7.81 -12.52 0.50
C HIS A 23 8.70 -12.84 1.71
N GLU A 24 8.26 -12.46 2.91
CA GLU A 24 9.05 -12.65 4.11
C GLU A 24 8.18 -12.66 5.37
N ASP A 25 8.76 -13.12 6.45
CA ASP A 25 8.11 -13.08 7.77
C ASP A 25 8.22 -11.66 8.32
N VAL A 26 7.09 -11.13 8.82
CA VAL A 26 7.01 -9.79 9.37
C VAL A 26 6.31 -9.82 10.72
N ASP A 27 6.39 -8.73 11.47
CA ASP A 27 5.78 -8.64 12.79
C ASP A 27 4.42 -7.96 12.77
N GLU A 28 4.19 -7.09 11.80
CA GLU A 28 2.95 -6.33 11.69
C GLU A 28 2.82 -5.78 10.27
N VAL A 29 1.57 -5.66 9.81
CA VAL A 29 1.27 -5.06 8.49
C VAL A 29 0.18 -4.01 8.67
N GLY A 30 0.39 -2.82 8.11
CA GLY A 30 -0.64 -1.78 8.01
C GLY A 30 -1.18 -1.72 6.59
N VAL A 31 -2.49 -1.84 6.45
CA VAL A 31 -3.16 -2.01 5.15
C VAL A 31 -4.10 -0.84 4.87
N PRO A 32 -4.00 -0.20 3.68
CA PRO A 32 -4.98 0.82 3.29
C PRO A 32 -6.19 0.16 2.66
N GLY A 33 -7.17 -0.21 3.49
CA GLY A 33 -8.43 -0.77 3.01
C GLY A 33 -9.38 0.31 2.49
N GLU A 34 -10.33 -0.07 1.63
CA GLU A 34 -11.33 0.87 1.12
C GLU A 34 -12.22 1.44 2.25
N ASP A 35 -12.45 0.64 3.28
CA ASP A 35 -13.27 1.06 4.43
C ASP A 35 -12.43 1.69 5.54
N GLY A 36 -11.16 1.91 5.31
CA GLY A 36 -10.25 2.51 6.27
C GLY A 36 -8.96 1.73 6.42
N HIS A 37 -7.97 2.40 6.95
CA HIS A 37 -6.67 1.80 7.23
C HIS A 37 -6.77 0.88 8.45
N PHE A 38 -6.17 -0.30 8.39
CA PHE A 38 -6.17 -1.21 9.51
C PHE A 38 -4.82 -1.90 9.69
N GLY A 39 -4.53 -2.30 10.92
CA GLY A 39 -3.32 -3.04 11.26
C GLY A 39 -3.58 -4.52 11.44
N VAL A 40 -2.61 -5.33 11.09
CA VAL A 40 -2.67 -6.78 11.22
C VAL A 40 -1.49 -7.24 12.06
N LEU A 41 -1.80 -7.93 13.16
CA LEU A 41 -0.82 -8.60 14.02
C LEU A 41 -0.98 -10.11 13.88
N PRO A 42 0.02 -10.91 14.26
CA PRO A 42 -0.13 -12.37 14.29
C PRO A 42 -1.34 -12.77 15.11
N GLY A 43 -2.10 -13.73 14.61
CA GLY A 43 -3.33 -14.18 15.25
C GLY A 43 -4.59 -13.43 14.84
N HIS A 44 -4.46 -12.46 13.95
CA HIS A 44 -5.62 -11.67 13.45
C HIS A 44 -6.68 -12.58 12.86
N ALA A 45 -7.95 -12.28 13.15
CA ALA A 45 -9.07 -13.02 12.61
C ALA A 45 -9.09 -12.98 11.08
N PRO A 46 -9.58 -14.04 10.42
CA PRO A 46 -9.67 -14.05 8.97
C PRO A 46 -10.49 -12.86 8.42
N LEU A 47 -9.96 -12.25 7.37
CA LEU A 47 -10.57 -11.07 6.76
C LEU A 47 -10.21 -11.02 5.28
N LEU A 48 -11.17 -10.64 4.44
CA LEU A 48 -10.94 -10.31 3.05
C LEU A 48 -11.41 -8.88 2.83
N ALA A 49 -10.54 -8.02 2.32
CA ALA A 49 -10.85 -6.61 2.12
C ALA A 49 -10.33 -6.11 0.78
N SER A 50 -10.97 -5.08 0.24
CA SER A 50 -10.50 -4.39 -0.95
C SER A 50 -9.47 -3.33 -0.56
N LEU A 51 -8.44 -3.18 -1.39
CA LEU A 51 -7.40 -2.18 -1.20
C LEU A 51 -7.80 -0.85 -1.83
N ALA A 52 -7.57 0.21 -1.07
CA ALA A 52 -7.63 1.57 -1.59
C ALA A 52 -6.28 1.96 -2.20
N THR A 53 -6.21 3.16 -2.77
CA THR A 53 -4.94 3.78 -3.14
C THR A 53 -4.33 4.39 -1.89
N GLY A 54 -3.10 3.99 -1.57
CA GLY A 54 -2.48 4.52 -0.35
C GLY A 54 -1.18 3.86 0.02
N GLU A 55 -0.84 4.01 1.28
CA GLU A 55 0.39 3.51 1.88
C GLU A 55 0.15 2.17 2.57
N LEU A 56 0.90 1.16 2.16
CA LEU A 56 1.03 -0.09 2.91
C LEU A 56 2.37 -0.05 3.65
N TRP A 57 2.38 -0.47 4.90
CA TRP A 57 3.64 -0.58 5.64
C TRP A 57 3.72 -1.91 6.36
N TYR A 58 4.92 -2.35 6.63
CA TYR A 58 5.14 -3.56 7.43
C TYR A 58 6.38 -3.40 8.28
N ARG A 59 6.35 -4.05 9.44
CA ARG A 59 7.48 -4.04 10.38
C ARG A 59 8.20 -5.38 10.34
N VAL A 60 9.50 -5.32 10.16
CA VAL A 60 10.36 -6.49 10.21
C VAL A 60 11.62 -6.13 11.00
N LYS A 61 11.89 -6.92 12.04
CA LYS A 61 13.08 -6.73 12.90
C LYS A 61 13.19 -5.28 13.44
N GLY A 62 12.05 -4.72 13.88
CA GLY A 62 12.00 -3.38 14.43
C GLY A 62 12.01 -2.24 13.43
N GLU A 63 12.17 -2.55 12.15
CA GLU A 63 12.23 -1.55 11.07
C GLU A 63 10.92 -1.54 10.31
N ILE A 64 10.41 -0.35 10.00
CA ILE A 64 9.20 -0.21 9.19
C ILE A 64 9.58 0.12 7.76
N LYS A 65 8.98 -0.63 6.83
CA LYS A 65 9.15 -0.44 5.40
C LYS A 65 7.83 -0.03 4.78
N TYR A 66 7.89 0.77 3.76
CA TYR A 66 6.72 1.39 3.14
C TYR A 66 6.61 1.03 1.66
N ALA A 67 5.37 0.94 1.19
CA ALA A 67 5.08 0.71 -0.21
C ALA A 67 3.82 1.48 -0.62
N PHE A 68 3.77 1.86 -1.88
CA PHE A 68 2.58 2.42 -2.52
C PHE A 68 1.76 1.27 -3.10
N VAL A 69 0.45 1.30 -2.90
CA VAL A 69 -0.49 0.35 -3.53
C VAL A 69 -1.66 1.11 -4.13
N ALA A 70 -2.23 0.56 -5.19
CA ALA A 70 -3.45 1.09 -5.80
C ALA A 70 -4.30 -0.07 -6.31
N GLY A 71 -5.39 -0.32 -5.63
CA GLY A 71 -6.38 -1.34 -5.99
C GLY A 71 -5.94 -2.76 -5.70
N GLY A 72 -6.89 -3.68 -5.69
CA GLY A 72 -6.67 -5.08 -5.41
C GLY A 72 -7.35 -5.53 -4.14
N PHE A 73 -6.82 -6.60 -3.57
CA PHE A 73 -7.41 -7.26 -2.40
C PHE A 73 -6.33 -7.65 -1.40
N VAL A 74 -6.76 -7.77 -0.15
CA VAL A 74 -5.92 -8.34 0.91
C VAL A 74 -6.70 -9.46 1.59
N GLU A 75 -6.05 -10.60 1.75
CA GLU A 75 -6.57 -11.72 2.53
C GLU A 75 -5.74 -11.86 3.78
N VAL A 76 -6.39 -11.87 4.93
CA VAL A 76 -5.75 -12.02 6.23
C VAL A 76 -6.19 -13.33 6.84
N VAL A 77 -5.23 -14.11 7.31
CA VAL A 77 -5.45 -15.29 8.17
C VAL A 77 -4.49 -15.16 9.35
N PRO A 78 -4.64 -15.96 10.42
CA PRO A 78 -3.85 -15.74 11.65
C PRO A 78 -2.33 -15.72 11.47
N ASP A 79 -1.80 -16.44 10.48
CA ASP A 79 -0.34 -16.56 10.25
C ASP A 79 0.14 -15.95 8.94
N ARG A 80 -0.76 -15.33 8.14
CA ARG A 80 -0.40 -14.86 6.81
C ARG A 80 -1.24 -13.67 6.37
N VAL A 81 -0.61 -12.75 5.67
CA VAL A 81 -1.26 -11.67 4.96
C VAL A 81 -0.88 -11.77 3.49
N SER A 82 -1.88 -11.93 2.62
CA SER A 82 -1.68 -11.98 1.18
C SER A 82 -2.23 -10.71 0.56
N VAL A 83 -1.35 -9.89 0.00
CA VAL A 83 -1.71 -8.64 -0.65
C VAL A 83 -1.59 -8.84 -2.16
N LEU A 84 -2.71 -8.73 -2.86
CA LEU A 84 -2.80 -8.88 -4.32
C LEU A 84 -3.14 -7.51 -4.90
N ALA A 85 -2.12 -6.69 -5.08
CA ALA A 85 -2.30 -5.32 -5.56
C ALA A 85 -2.30 -5.25 -7.09
N GLN A 86 -3.13 -4.39 -7.65
CA GLN A 86 -3.11 -4.12 -9.09
C GLN A 86 -1.85 -3.35 -9.47
N VAL A 87 -1.50 -2.34 -8.65
CA VAL A 87 -0.28 -1.56 -8.82
C VAL A 87 0.39 -1.46 -7.46
N ALA A 88 1.70 -1.69 -7.44
CA ALA A 88 2.49 -1.54 -6.23
C ALA A 88 3.92 -1.16 -6.54
N GLU A 89 4.50 -0.34 -5.67
CA GLU A 89 5.91 0.05 -5.75
C GLU A 89 6.46 0.12 -4.32
N ARG A 90 7.67 -0.40 -4.12
CA ARG A 90 8.37 -0.14 -2.87
C ARG A 90 8.73 1.35 -2.81
N ALA A 91 8.82 1.90 -1.60
CA ALA A 91 9.14 3.31 -1.43
C ALA A 91 10.41 3.72 -2.19
N GLU A 92 11.45 2.91 -2.14
CA GLU A 92 12.73 3.19 -2.79
C GLU A 92 12.68 3.10 -4.31
N GLU A 93 11.63 2.50 -4.87
CA GLU A 93 11.45 2.38 -6.31
C GLU A 93 10.66 3.56 -6.90
N ILE A 94 10.07 4.40 -6.06
CA ILE A 94 9.20 5.49 -6.53
C ILE A 94 10.04 6.59 -7.19
N ASP A 95 9.69 6.91 -8.44
CA ASP A 95 10.25 8.04 -9.17
C ASP A 95 9.50 9.31 -8.75
N THR A 96 10.09 10.06 -7.82
CA THR A 96 9.46 11.23 -7.24
C THR A 96 9.28 12.36 -8.24
N GLN A 97 10.21 12.54 -9.18
CA GLN A 97 10.09 13.56 -10.22
C GLN A 97 8.92 13.28 -11.14
N ARG A 98 8.74 12.01 -11.51
CA ARG A 98 7.61 11.59 -12.33
C ARG A 98 6.29 11.77 -11.59
N ALA A 99 6.26 11.43 -10.29
CA ALA A 99 5.07 11.62 -9.45
C ALA A 99 4.71 13.10 -9.34
N GLU A 100 5.68 13.98 -9.13
CA GLU A 100 5.46 15.42 -9.09
C GLU A 100 4.91 15.95 -10.41
N ALA A 101 5.47 15.50 -11.52
CA ALA A 101 4.99 15.90 -12.84
C ALA A 101 3.56 15.43 -13.10
N SER A 102 3.25 14.19 -12.71
CA SER A 102 1.90 13.63 -12.85
C SER A 102 0.89 14.42 -12.00
N LYS A 103 1.27 14.78 -10.78
CA LYS A 103 0.45 15.59 -9.91
C LYS A 103 0.13 16.96 -10.54
N ARG A 104 1.14 17.64 -11.08
CA ARG A 104 0.96 18.94 -11.74
C ARG A 104 0.01 18.83 -12.93
N ARG A 105 0.22 17.82 -13.79
CA ARG A 105 -0.66 17.63 -14.95
C ARG A 105 -2.11 17.39 -14.54
N ALA A 106 -2.32 16.56 -13.53
CA ALA A 106 -3.66 16.26 -13.03
C ALA A 106 -4.31 17.49 -12.40
N THR A 107 -3.55 18.25 -11.61
CA THR A 107 -4.03 19.49 -10.99
C THR A 107 -4.45 20.50 -12.06
N ASP A 108 -3.65 20.66 -13.11
CA ASP A 108 -3.95 21.57 -14.21
C ASP A 108 -5.23 21.16 -14.95
N ARG A 109 -5.41 19.88 -15.21
CA ARG A 109 -6.61 19.37 -15.88
C ARG A 109 -7.86 19.59 -15.05
N ILE A 110 -7.78 19.42 -13.75
CA ILE A 110 -8.91 19.65 -12.85
C ILE A 110 -9.23 21.13 -12.76
N ALA A 111 -8.21 22.00 -12.74
CA ALA A 111 -8.38 23.44 -12.62
C ALA A 111 -8.91 24.09 -13.92
N LYS A 112 -8.67 23.46 -15.08
CA LYS A 112 -9.07 24.00 -16.39
C LYS A 112 -9.98 22.99 -17.10
N PRO A 113 -11.24 22.86 -16.69
CA PRO A 113 -12.14 21.91 -17.30
C PRO A 113 -12.39 22.21 -18.77
N SER A 114 -12.34 21.18 -19.60
CA SER A 114 -12.71 21.25 -21.00
C SER A 114 -13.58 20.04 -21.32
N ALA A 115 -14.28 20.11 -22.46
CA ALA A 115 -15.16 19.03 -22.88
C ALA A 115 -14.41 17.70 -23.07
N ASP A 116 -13.10 17.76 -23.32
CA ASP A 116 -12.27 16.59 -23.57
C ASP A 116 -11.57 16.06 -22.31
N VAL A 117 -11.80 16.69 -21.16
CA VAL A 117 -11.14 16.27 -19.91
C VAL A 117 -11.98 15.24 -19.20
N ASP A 118 -11.37 14.09 -18.97
CA ASP A 118 -11.94 13.07 -18.10
C ASP A 118 -11.51 13.41 -16.65
N PHE A 119 -12.44 14.03 -15.92
CA PHE A 119 -12.23 14.43 -14.54
C PHE A 119 -11.89 13.26 -13.63
N GLU A 120 -12.58 12.16 -13.82
CA GLU A 120 -12.36 10.97 -12.98
C GLU A 120 -10.96 10.43 -13.18
N ARG A 121 -10.50 10.40 -14.41
CA ARG A 121 -9.14 9.95 -14.74
C ARG A 121 -8.09 10.87 -14.15
N ALA A 122 -8.29 12.18 -14.23
CA ALA A 122 -7.38 13.18 -13.65
C ALA A 122 -7.36 13.08 -12.12
N ARG A 123 -8.52 12.87 -11.50
CA ARG A 123 -8.63 12.70 -10.05
C ARG A 123 -7.86 11.46 -9.57
N ILE A 124 -8.03 10.35 -10.26
CA ILE A 124 -7.32 9.11 -9.94
C ILE A 124 -5.81 9.29 -10.10
N ALA A 125 -5.38 9.94 -11.18
CA ALA A 125 -3.96 10.20 -11.40
C ALA A 125 -3.38 11.08 -10.28
N MET A 126 -4.12 12.08 -9.84
CA MET A 126 -3.70 12.95 -8.74
C MET A 126 -3.60 12.19 -7.42
N MET A 127 -4.61 11.36 -7.10
CA MET A 127 -4.61 10.55 -5.88
C MET A 127 -3.41 9.60 -5.83
N ARG A 128 -3.10 8.96 -6.95
CA ARG A 128 -1.96 8.05 -7.03
C ARG A 128 -0.63 8.79 -6.87
N ALA A 129 -0.51 9.96 -7.51
CA ALA A 129 0.70 10.77 -7.40
C ALA A 129 0.94 11.25 -5.97
N ILE A 130 -0.11 11.74 -5.31
CA ILE A 130 -0.04 12.18 -3.91
C ILE A 130 0.36 11.01 -3.00
N ALA A 131 -0.25 9.84 -3.19
CA ALA A 131 0.08 8.66 -2.39
C ALA A 131 1.53 8.24 -2.57
N ARG A 132 2.04 8.23 -3.82
CA ARG A 132 3.45 7.91 -4.09
C ARG A 132 4.40 8.87 -3.38
N LEU A 133 4.10 10.16 -3.45
CA LEU A 133 4.93 11.19 -2.81
C LEU A 133 4.93 11.04 -1.29
N GLN A 134 3.77 10.75 -0.70
CA GLN A 134 3.67 10.50 0.75
C GLN A 134 4.49 9.29 1.17
N VAL A 135 4.39 8.20 0.44
CA VAL A 135 5.16 6.97 0.73
C VAL A 135 6.65 7.23 0.65
N SER A 136 7.10 7.90 -0.41
CA SER A 136 8.50 8.23 -0.58
C SER A 136 9.02 9.11 0.56
N GLU A 137 8.25 10.11 0.95
CA GLU A 137 8.62 11.00 2.06
C GLU A 137 8.67 10.27 3.39
N ARG A 138 7.67 9.42 3.68
CA ARG A 138 7.64 8.63 4.92
C ARG A 138 8.86 7.75 5.06
N SER A 139 9.26 7.11 3.98
CA SER A 139 10.41 6.22 3.97
C SER A 139 11.71 6.94 4.28
N ARG A 140 11.80 8.24 3.96
CA ARG A 140 13.02 9.03 4.18
C ARG A 140 13.07 9.71 5.53
N ARG A 141 11.97 9.74 6.28
CA ARG A 141 11.95 10.36 7.61
C ARG A 141 12.57 9.43 8.64
N PRO A 142 13.55 9.92 9.45
CA PRO A 142 14.05 9.12 10.56
C PRO A 142 12.92 8.91 11.56
N ARG A 143 12.82 7.71 12.07
CA ARG A 143 11.89 7.39 13.15
C ARG A 143 12.57 7.51 14.49
N HIS A 144 11.89 8.15 15.38
CA HIS A 144 12.30 8.24 16.77
C HIS A 144 11.54 7.26 17.62
#